data_546a0be367413cb03ff614f3cefb7485
#
_entry.id   546a0be367413cb03ff614f3cefb7485
#
_cell.length_a   1.000
_cell.length_b   1.000
_cell.length_c   1.000
_cell.angle_alpha   90.00
_cell.angle_beta   90.00
_cell.angle_gamma   90.00
#
_symmetry.space_group_name_H-M   'P 1'
#
loop_
_entity.id
_entity.type
_entity.pdbx_description
1 polymer ?
#
loop_
_entity_poly.entity_id
_entity_poly.type
_entity_poly.pdbx_seq_one_letter_code
_entity_poly.pdbx_strand_id
1 'polypeptide(L)'
;DFIEAVDSLLKEGDYLYARTIVEGISYIAEKFKKAIIAMTGTNTFNDKCSALKLFRKYLETDLSGLKVKGTYNNNTYRNAINKPMLAKIDGIVALANEIGEDKFITWAIEQSYFFAPDIVAERMNKLIKDLENENTPLPARKTTKNDKDAEEGYSHSEMGGNIYYIEGNIKIPVTLSKDGNDFVRSLISNETGFTVGAGKDNIFQNYIISHLWGRAYDPRYYTNFWNIVLVPAWANSLLDKNGEEGSLASKLKATFMAISKKLYMAKGVNWNGLNMTEPQIPNKDDVRKGDYSIKILCKKDNKGKCTPIKTIYITLR
;
A
#
# COMPACT_ATOMS: atom_id res chain seq x y z
N ASP A 1 -30.27 11.29 -32.01
CA ASP A 1 -29.55 10.02 -32.09
C ASP A 1 -28.39 10.00 -31.08
N PHE A 2 -27.54 8.98 -31.12
CA PHE A 2 -26.43 8.83 -30.17
C PHE A 2 -25.47 10.03 -30.19
N ILE A 3 -25.11 10.53 -31.37
CA ILE A 3 -24.20 11.66 -31.52
C ILE A 3 -24.83 12.93 -30.94
N GLU A 4 -26.08 13.17 -31.20
CA GLU A 4 -26.81 14.31 -30.66
C GLU A 4 -26.91 14.26 -29.13
N ALA A 5 -27.14 13.07 -28.55
CA ALA A 5 -27.19 12.90 -27.11
C ALA A 5 -25.83 13.21 -26.45
N VAL A 6 -24.74 12.74 -27.04
CA VAL A 6 -23.39 13.02 -26.53
C VAL A 6 -23.02 14.49 -26.74
N ASP A 7 -23.37 15.10 -27.86
CA ASP A 7 -23.13 16.52 -28.13
C ASP A 7 -23.92 17.42 -27.18
N SER A 8 -25.15 17.03 -26.80
CA SER A 8 -25.93 17.72 -25.77
C SER A 8 -25.24 17.67 -24.40
N LEU A 9 -24.77 16.49 -23.97
CA LEU A 9 -24.04 16.33 -22.71
C LEU A 9 -22.76 17.15 -22.67
N LEU A 10 -22.04 17.23 -23.80
CA LEU A 10 -20.83 18.05 -23.89
C LEU A 10 -21.15 19.55 -23.79
N LYS A 11 -22.23 20.02 -24.39
CA LYS A 11 -22.69 21.41 -24.27
C LYS A 11 -23.14 21.77 -22.86
N GLU A 12 -23.69 20.82 -22.14
CA GLU A 12 -24.08 20.95 -20.73
C GLU A 12 -22.91 20.85 -19.77
N GLY A 13 -21.71 20.49 -20.25
CA GLY A 13 -20.52 20.33 -19.43
C GLY A 13 -20.42 18.98 -18.70
N ASP A 14 -21.30 18.02 -19.04
CA ASP A 14 -21.28 16.67 -18.43
C ASP A 14 -20.37 15.71 -19.19
N TYR A 15 -19.07 16.04 -19.17
CA TYR A 15 -18.01 15.28 -19.86
C TYR A 15 -17.87 13.85 -19.33
N LEU A 16 -18.10 13.63 -18.04
CA LEU A 16 -17.95 12.31 -17.44
C LEU A 16 -19.01 11.34 -17.95
N TYR A 17 -20.25 11.79 -18.05
CA TYR A 17 -21.34 10.97 -18.52
C TYR A 17 -21.24 10.68 -20.03
N ALA A 18 -20.88 11.70 -20.83
CA ALA A 18 -20.58 11.54 -22.24
C ALA A 18 -19.50 10.48 -22.49
N ARG A 19 -18.43 10.53 -21.72
CA ARG A 19 -17.32 9.55 -21.77
C ARG A 19 -17.79 8.14 -21.41
N THR A 20 -18.57 7.98 -20.35
CA THR A 20 -19.09 6.67 -19.91
C THR A 20 -19.95 6.02 -21.00
N ILE A 21 -20.78 6.79 -21.69
CA ILE A 21 -21.59 6.30 -22.81
C ILE A 21 -20.70 5.82 -23.97
N VAL A 22 -19.68 6.59 -24.35
CA VAL A 22 -18.77 6.22 -25.46
C VAL A 22 -17.96 4.97 -25.12
N GLU A 23 -17.46 4.86 -23.91
CA GLU A 23 -16.72 3.67 -23.43
C GLU A 23 -17.62 2.43 -23.40
N GLY A 24 -18.85 2.55 -22.90
CA GLY A 24 -19.83 1.47 -22.87
C GLY A 24 -20.17 0.93 -24.26
N ILE A 25 -20.38 1.81 -25.23
CA ILE A 25 -20.66 1.41 -26.62
C ILE A 25 -19.45 0.77 -27.26
N SER A 26 -18.25 1.30 -27.02
CA SER A 26 -17.01 0.71 -27.53
C SER A 26 -16.80 -0.71 -26.98
N TYR A 27 -17.07 -0.94 -25.71
CA TYR A 27 -17.01 -2.26 -25.08
C TYR A 27 -18.01 -3.24 -25.70
N ILE A 28 -19.26 -2.82 -25.88
CA ILE A 28 -20.30 -3.64 -26.50
C ILE A 28 -19.94 -3.99 -27.93
N ALA A 29 -19.46 -3.03 -28.73
CA ALA A 29 -19.04 -3.25 -30.11
C ALA A 29 -17.89 -4.27 -30.19
N GLU A 30 -16.94 -4.22 -29.29
CA GLU A 30 -15.82 -5.18 -29.28
C GLU A 30 -16.27 -6.58 -28.85
N LYS A 31 -17.10 -6.67 -27.81
CA LYS A 31 -17.61 -7.94 -27.27
C LYS A 31 -18.50 -8.68 -28.29
N PHE A 32 -19.31 -7.98 -29.02
CA PHE A 32 -20.24 -8.54 -29.99
C PHE A 32 -19.77 -8.39 -31.45
N LYS A 33 -18.50 -8.12 -31.67
CA LYS A 33 -17.89 -7.89 -32.99
C LYS A 33 -18.36 -8.87 -34.07
N LYS A 34 -18.32 -10.18 -33.80
CA LYS A 34 -18.71 -11.22 -34.76
C LYS A 34 -20.19 -11.12 -35.17
N ALA A 35 -21.07 -10.86 -34.20
CA ALA A 35 -22.50 -10.73 -34.45
C ALA A 35 -22.82 -9.45 -35.22
N ILE A 36 -22.17 -8.34 -34.88
CA ILE A 36 -22.38 -7.04 -35.56
C ILE A 36 -21.88 -7.11 -37.01
N ILE A 37 -20.72 -7.74 -37.25
CA ILE A 37 -20.18 -7.93 -38.60
C ILE A 37 -21.13 -8.80 -39.45
N ALA A 38 -21.69 -9.86 -38.87
CA ALA A 38 -22.67 -10.71 -39.58
C ALA A 38 -23.94 -9.93 -40.00
N MET A 39 -24.35 -8.96 -39.16
CA MET A 39 -25.55 -8.16 -39.44
C MET A 39 -25.31 -6.95 -40.36
N THR A 40 -24.14 -6.32 -40.31
CA THR A 40 -23.89 -5.03 -40.96
C THR A 40 -22.79 -5.07 -42.03
N GLY A 41 -22.04 -6.15 -42.11
CA GLY A 41 -20.85 -6.27 -42.98
C GLY A 41 -19.60 -5.66 -42.33
N THR A 42 -18.45 -6.16 -42.80
CA THR A 42 -17.13 -5.82 -42.19
C THR A 42 -16.77 -4.35 -42.38
N ASN A 43 -17.02 -3.78 -43.53
CA ASN A 43 -16.67 -2.38 -43.81
C ASN A 43 -17.48 -1.41 -42.96
N THR A 44 -18.80 -1.61 -42.86
CA THR A 44 -19.67 -0.77 -42.03
C THR A 44 -19.30 -0.84 -40.55
N PHE A 45 -18.90 -2.03 -40.07
CA PHE A 45 -18.42 -2.18 -38.70
C PHE A 45 -17.11 -1.42 -38.46
N ASN A 46 -16.15 -1.54 -39.40
CA ASN A 46 -14.86 -0.86 -39.29
C ASN A 46 -15.02 0.65 -39.31
N ASP A 47 -15.90 1.17 -40.17
CA ASP A 47 -16.17 2.61 -40.27
C ASP A 47 -16.78 3.16 -38.98
N LYS A 48 -17.75 2.47 -38.43
CA LYS A 48 -18.36 2.84 -37.14
C LYS A 48 -17.37 2.76 -35.98
N CYS A 49 -16.53 1.72 -35.92
CA CYS A 49 -15.47 1.64 -34.93
C CYS A 49 -14.42 2.73 -35.07
N SER A 50 -14.11 3.13 -36.30
CA SER A 50 -13.20 4.25 -36.59
C SER A 50 -13.78 5.59 -36.14
N ALA A 51 -15.07 5.82 -36.41
CA ALA A 51 -15.77 7.00 -35.92
C ALA A 51 -15.82 7.08 -34.38
N LEU A 52 -16.12 5.97 -33.69
CA LEU A 52 -16.09 5.89 -32.24
C LEU A 52 -14.70 6.18 -31.65
N LYS A 53 -13.64 5.67 -32.30
CA LYS A 53 -12.25 5.95 -31.89
C LYS A 53 -11.90 7.42 -32.08
N LEU A 54 -12.32 8.05 -33.17
CA LEU A 54 -12.13 9.47 -33.41
C LEU A 54 -12.88 10.33 -32.40
N PHE A 55 -14.10 9.94 -32.06
CA PHE A 55 -14.94 10.66 -31.11
C PHE A 55 -14.39 10.55 -29.69
N ARG A 56 -13.95 9.37 -29.29
CA ARG A 56 -13.25 9.15 -28.01
C ARG A 56 -12.00 10.03 -27.92
N LYS A 57 -11.22 10.14 -28.99
CA LYS A 57 -10.05 11.00 -29.05
C LYS A 57 -10.42 12.48 -28.92
N TYR A 58 -11.50 12.91 -29.55
CA TYR A 58 -12.01 14.27 -29.44
C TYR A 58 -12.35 14.62 -28.00
N LEU A 59 -13.09 13.76 -27.30
CA LEU A 59 -13.41 13.92 -25.88
C LEU A 59 -12.14 14.00 -25.00
N GLU A 60 -11.17 13.12 -25.25
CA GLU A 60 -9.90 13.11 -24.51
C GLU A 60 -9.08 14.39 -24.78
N THR A 61 -9.17 14.96 -25.97
CA THR A 61 -8.42 16.16 -26.38
C THR A 61 -9.04 17.43 -25.80
N ASP A 62 -10.36 17.51 -25.79
CA ASP A 62 -11.09 18.68 -25.30
C ASP A 62 -11.00 18.78 -23.76
N LEU A 63 -11.12 17.66 -23.07
CA LEU A 63 -10.95 17.57 -21.62
C LEU A 63 -9.53 17.93 -21.13
N SER A 64 -8.51 17.80 -22.00
CA SER A 64 -7.12 18.00 -21.62
C SER A 64 -6.52 19.32 -22.08
N GLY A 65 -7.24 20.11 -22.89
CA GLY A 65 -6.72 21.34 -23.52
C GLY A 65 -5.57 21.12 -24.50
N LEU A 66 -5.32 19.86 -24.94
CA LEU A 66 -4.24 19.48 -25.82
C LEU A 66 -4.68 19.59 -27.28
N LYS A 67 -4.13 20.55 -28.01
CA LYS A 67 -4.19 20.59 -29.50
C LYS A 67 -3.24 19.52 -30.05
N VAL A 68 -3.78 18.36 -30.44
CA VAL A 68 -2.98 17.34 -31.15
C VAL A 68 -2.90 17.68 -32.63
N LYS A 69 -1.76 18.20 -33.07
CA LYS A 69 -1.38 18.22 -34.47
C LYS A 69 -0.60 16.93 -34.81
N GLY A 70 -1.11 16.09 -35.68
CA GLY A 70 -0.31 14.99 -36.21
C GLY A 70 -1.11 13.79 -36.71
N THR A 71 -0.56 13.11 -37.68
CA THR A 71 -1.02 11.87 -38.31
C THR A 71 -1.10 10.70 -37.31
N TYR A 72 -2.12 9.89 -37.47
CA TYR A 72 -2.45 8.74 -36.63
C TYR A 72 -1.33 7.69 -36.60
N ASN A 73 -0.71 7.50 -35.45
CA ASN A 73 0.21 6.40 -35.18
C ASN A 73 -0.22 5.72 -33.89
N ASN A 74 -0.38 4.39 -33.90
CA ASN A 74 -0.81 3.58 -32.75
C ASN A 74 0.07 3.76 -31.50
N ASN A 75 1.36 4.12 -31.69
CA ASN A 75 2.27 4.41 -30.60
C ASN A 75 1.98 5.77 -29.93
N THR A 76 1.54 6.77 -30.70
CA THR A 76 1.15 8.09 -30.18
C THR A 76 -0.11 7.98 -29.30
N TYR A 77 -1.03 7.09 -29.67
CA TYR A 77 -2.24 6.81 -28.90
C TYR A 77 -1.92 6.14 -27.55
N ARG A 78 -1.07 5.11 -27.57
CA ARG A 78 -0.60 4.46 -26.31
C ARG A 78 0.15 5.45 -25.40
N ASN A 79 0.98 6.31 -25.96
CA ASN A 79 1.72 7.32 -25.20
C ASN A 79 0.83 8.46 -24.70
N ALA A 80 -0.27 8.80 -25.39
CA ALA A 80 -1.24 9.79 -24.90
C ALA A 80 -2.11 9.24 -23.77
N ILE A 81 -2.48 7.95 -23.83
CA ILE A 81 -3.20 7.27 -22.74
C ILE A 81 -2.29 7.08 -21.52
N ASN A 82 -0.99 6.87 -21.71
CA ASN A 82 -0.03 6.68 -20.63
C ASN A 82 0.48 8.00 -20.04
N LYS A 83 0.12 9.16 -20.58
CA LYS A 83 0.39 10.43 -19.89
C LYS A 83 -0.65 10.66 -18.80
N PRO A 84 -0.20 10.98 -17.56
CA PRO A 84 -1.06 11.04 -16.38
C PRO A 84 -1.89 12.33 -16.34
N MET A 85 -2.78 12.55 -17.31
CA MET A 85 -3.74 13.65 -17.25
C MET A 85 -5.16 13.21 -16.91
N LEU A 86 -5.41 11.91 -16.78
CA LEU A 86 -6.60 11.41 -16.12
C LEU A 86 -6.25 11.25 -14.66
N ALA A 87 -6.96 11.95 -13.78
CA ALA A 87 -6.86 11.72 -12.34
C ALA A 87 -6.95 10.21 -12.11
N LYS A 88 -5.91 9.65 -11.47
CA LYS A 88 -5.92 8.22 -11.15
C LYS A 88 -7.15 7.96 -10.29
N ILE A 89 -8.09 7.16 -10.79
CA ILE A 89 -9.26 6.77 -10.02
C ILE A 89 -8.81 5.66 -9.08
N ASP A 90 -8.78 5.96 -7.79
CA ASP A 90 -8.47 5.00 -6.74
C ASP A 90 -9.75 4.69 -5.98
N GLY A 91 -10.18 3.42 -6.05
CA GLY A 91 -11.43 2.99 -5.40
C GLY A 91 -11.43 3.17 -3.88
N ILE A 92 -10.28 3.12 -3.23
CA ILE A 92 -10.18 3.36 -1.79
C ILE A 92 -10.29 4.86 -1.48
N VAL A 93 -9.69 5.71 -2.31
CA VAL A 93 -9.84 7.17 -2.19
C VAL A 93 -11.31 7.56 -2.45
N ALA A 94 -11.96 6.96 -3.43
CA ALA A 94 -13.38 7.19 -3.70
C ALA A 94 -14.25 6.80 -2.49
N LEU A 95 -13.99 5.64 -1.86
CA LEU A 95 -14.68 5.22 -0.63
C LEU A 95 -14.42 6.20 0.52
N ALA A 96 -13.17 6.64 0.70
CA ALA A 96 -12.84 7.60 1.76
C ALA A 96 -13.53 8.96 1.56
N ASN A 97 -13.66 9.41 0.32
CA ASN A 97 -14.39 10.64 0.01
C ASN A 97 -15.89 10.51 0.33
N GLU A 98 -16.49 9.34 0.06
CA GLU A 98 -17.92 9.08 0.35
C GLU A 98 -18.22 9.07 1.83
N ILE A 99 -17.41 8.39 2.64
CA ILE A 99 -17.65 8.27 4.10
C ILE A 99 -17.03 9.41 4.92
N GLY A 100 -16.19 10.25 4.34
CA GLY A 100 -15.38 11.27 4.96
C GLY A 100 -13.97 10.77 5.34
N GLU A 101 -12.94 11.52 4.94
CA GLU A 101 -11.52 11.14 5.10
C GLU A 101 -11.15 10.84 6.56
N ASP A 102 -11.51 11.73 7.50
CA ASP A 102 -11.17 11.55 8.91
C ASP A 102 -11.86 10.31 9.51
N LYS A 103 -13.10 10.06 9.11
CA LYS A 103 -13.83 8.85 9.52
C LYS A 103 -13.22 7.59 8.94
N PHE A 104 -12.75 7.64 7.69
CA PHE A 104 -12.04 6.53 7.06
C PHE A 104 -10.74 6.22 7.79
N ILE A 105 -9.92 7.24 8.11
CA ILE A 105 -8.66 7.07 8.84
C ILE A 105 -8.92 6.49 10.23
N THR A 106 -9.88 7.04 10.98
CA THR A 106 -10.27 6.52 12.29
C THR A 106 -10.68 5.06 12.21
N TRP A 107 -11.56 4.73 11.26
CA TRP A 107 -12.01 3.36 11.08
C TRP A 107 -10.88 2.40 10.69
N ALA A 108 -9.97 2.81 9.80
CA ALA A 108 -8.80 2.00 9.43
C ALA A 108 -7.93 1.68 10.65
N ILE A 109 -7.72 2.65 11.52
CA ILE A 109 -6.93 2.48 12.75
C ILE A 109 -7.65 1.56 13.74
N GLU A 110 -8.94 1.78 13.99
CA GLU A 110 -9.75 1.00 14.94
C GLU A 110 -9.95 -0.46 14.50
N GLN A 111 -9.91 -0.74 13.21
CA GLN A 111 -9.95 -2.10 12.69
C GLN A 111 -8.59 -2.78 12.60
N SER A 112 -7.51 -2.07 12.92
CA SER A 112 -6.15 -2.60 12.91
C SER A 112 -5.71 -3.11 14.28
N TYR A 113 -4.65 -3.94 14.30
CA TYR A 113 -4.15 -4.55 15.53
C TYR A 113 -2.68 -4.22 15.70
N PHE A 114 -2.37 -3.65 16.85
CA PHE A 114 -1.02 -3.40 17.34
C PHE A 114 -0.61 -4.51 18.32
N PHE A 115 0.64 -4.53 18.73
CA PHE A 115 1.15 -5.50 19.69
C PHE A 115 1.26 -4.89 21.08
N ALA A 116 1.17 -5.71 22.11
CA ALA A 116 1.33 -5.24 23.48
C ALA A 116 2.76 -4.71 23.71
N PRO A 117 2.94 -3.60 24.45
CA PRO A 117 4.25 -2.98 24.66
C PRO A 117 5.32 -3.91 25.26
N ASP A 118 4.92 -4.89 26.07
CA ASP A 118 5.82 -5.91 26.64
C ASP A 118 6.39 -6.83 25.56
N ILE A 119 5.56 -7.30 24.62
CA ILE A 119 6.01 -8.11 23.48
C ILE A 119 7.01 -7.31 22.62
N VAL A 120 6.70 -6.03 22.38
CA VAL A 120 7.57 -5.14 21.61
C VAL A 120 8.92 -4.96 22.29
N ALA A 121 8.92 -4.70 23.60
CA ALA A 121 10.14 -4.51 24.38
C ALA A 121 10.99 -5.80 24.45
N GLU A 122 10.38 -6.96 24.69
CA GLU A 122 11.08 -8.25 24.69
C GLU A 122 11.72 -8.54 23.33
N ARG A 123 10.98 -8.28 22.24
CA ARG A 123 11.49 -8.48 20.88
C ARG A 123 12.67 -7.56 20.57
N MET A 124 12.60 -6.29 20.97
CA MET A 124 13.70 -5.34 20.81
C MET A 124 14.94 -5.76 21.60
N ASN A 125 14.77 -6.15 22.87
CA ASN A 125 15.87 -6.62 23.70
C ASN A 125 16.53 -7.88 23.12
N LYS A 126 15.72 -8.80 22.57
CA LYS A 126 16.24 -9.97 21.88
C LYS A 126 17.05 -9.56 20.64
N LEU A 127 16.53 -8.66 19.83
CA LEU A 127 17.22 -8.19 18.63
C LEU A 127 18.55 -7.51 18.97
N ILE A 128 18.61 -6.71 20.02
CA ILE A 128 19.87 -6.09 20.48
C ILE A 128 20.91 -7.17 20.83
N LYS A 129 20.52 -8.20 21.60
CA LYS A 129 21.41 -9.34 21.93
C LYS A 129 21.85 -10.12 20.69
N ASP A 130 20.93 -10.30 19.73
CA ASP A 130 21.23 -10.99 18.48
C ASP A 130 22.22 -10.16 17.62
N LEU A 131 22.12 -8.81 17.66
CA LEU A 131 23.06 -7.89 16.99
C LEU A 131 24.46 -7.88 17.62
N GLU A 132 24.55 -8.04 18.95
CA GLU A 132 25.82 -8.17 19.66
C GLU A 132 26.54 -9.48 19.27
N ASN A 133 25.82 -10.48 18.81
CA ASN A 133 26.35 -11.73 18.31
C ASN A 133 26.52 -11.68 16.79
N GLU A 134 27.65 -11.15 16.32
CA GLU A 134 27.96 -10.92 14.90
C GLU A 134 27.83 -12.16 13.99
N ASN A 135 27.77 -13.36 14.56
CA ASN A 135 27.65 -14.62 13.82
C ASN A 135 26.20 -15.10 13.68
N THR A 136 25.21 -14.44 14.28
CA THR A 136 23.81 -14.85 14.24
C THR A 136 23.10 -14.16 13.07
N PRO A 137 22.73 -14.89 12.00
CA PRO A 137 21.98 -14.29 10.88
C PRO A 137 20.59 -13.84 11.33
N LEU A 138 20.26 -12.57 11.09
CA LEU A 138 18.98 -11.99 11.40
C LEU A 138 17.99 -12.10 10.20
N PRO A 139 16.70 -12.31 10.44
CA PRO A 139 15.72 -12.31 9.36
C PRO A 139 15.62 -10.94 8.68
N ALA A 140 15.57 -10.94 7.36
CA ALA A 140 15.30 -9.76 6.54
C ALA A 140 14.51 -10.14 5.29
N ARG A 141 13.77 -9.18 4.72
CA ARG A 141 13.10 -9.37 3.43
C ARG A 141 14.11 -9.17 2.31
N LYS A 142 14.02 -9.99 1.27
CA LYS A 142 14.85 -9.80 0.08
C LYS A 142 14.47 -8.50 -0.63
N THR A 143 15.46 -7.66 -0.94
CA THR A 143 15.27 -6.52 -1.83
C THR A 143 15.07 -7.00 -3.26
N THR A 144 14.19 -6.35 -4.02
CA THR A 144 14.04 -6.56 -5.45
C THR A 144 14.87 -5.52 -6.20
N LYS A 145 15.28 -5.81 -7.44
CA LYS A 145 16.04 -4.85 -8.28
C LYS A 145 15.30 -3.53 -8.56
N ASN A 146 13.98 -3.51 -8.32
CA ASN A 146 13.11 -2.35 -8.56
C ASN A 146 12.71 -1.63 -7.26
N ASP A 147 13.23 -2.07 -6.11
CA ASP A 147 12.95 -1.39 -4.84
C ASP A 147 13.73 -0.08 -4.82
N LYS A 148 13.03 1.03 -4.55
CA LYS A 148 13.64 2.36 -4.34
C LYS A 148 14.71 2.32 -3.25
N ASP A 149 14.60 1.38 -2.34
CA ASP A 149 15.52 1.15 -1.24
C ASP A 149 16.93 0.77 -1.72
N ALA A 150 17.06 0.11 -2.88
CA ALA A 150 18.35 -0.17 -3.51
C ALA A 150 19.00 1.11 -4.07
N GLU A 151 18.21 2.13 -4.40
CA GLU A 151 18.70 3.45 -4.85
C GLU A 151 19.22 4.29 -3.67
N GLU A 152 18.79 4.01 -2.43
CA GLU A 152 19.20 4.73 -1.21
C GLU A 152 20.51 4.21 -0.61
N GLY A 153 21.24 3.32 -1.29
CA GLY A 153 22.55 2.81 -0.85
C GLY A 153 22.49 1.64 0.13
N TYR A 154 21.34 1.02 0.31
CA TYR A 154 21.19 -0.22 1.09
C TYR A 154 21.30 -1.43 0.18
N SER A 155 22.06 -2.43 0.58
CA SER A 155 22.22 -3.64 -0.23
C SER A 155 22.29 -4.90 0.62
N HIS A 156 21.82 -6.02 0.03
CA HIS A 156 22.19 -7.33 0.48
C HIS A 156 23.34 -7.83 -0.39
N SER A 157 24.49 -8.10 0.21
CA SER A 157 25.67 -8.61 -0.50
C SER A 157 26.04 -9.99 0.00
N GLU A 158 26.37 -10.89 -0.92
CA GLU A 158 26.89 -12.22 -0.59
C GLU A 158 28.40 -12.14 -0.44
N MET A 159 28.91 -12.64 0.68
CA MET A 159 30.34 -12.70 0.99
C MET A 159 30.66 -14.02 1.70
N GLY A 160 31.54 -14.83 1.13
CA GLY A 160 31.96 -16.09 1.75
C GLY A 160 30.81 -17.09 2.01
N GLY A 161 29.79 -17.12 1.14
CA GLY A 161 28.60 -17.98 1.26
C GLY A 161 27.53 -17.48 2.26
N ASN A 162 27.75 -16.34 2.91
CA ASN A 162 26.78 -15.68 3.79
C ASN A 162 26.22 -14.40 3.15
N ILE A 163 24.97 -14.07 3.47
CA ILE A 163 24.33 -12.85 3.00
C ILE A 163 24.39 -11.81 4.13
N TYR A 164 24.73 -10.58 3.76
CA TYR A 164 24.83 -9.47 4.70
C TYR A 164 23.97 -8.29 4.25
N TYR A 165 23.28 -7.68 5.21
CA TYR A 165 22.75 -6.32 5.06
C TYR A 165 23.91 -5.32 5.25
N ILE A 166 24.03 -4.37 4.35
CA ILE A 166 25.09 -3.34 4.39
C ILE A 166 24.47 -1.95 4.32
N GLU A 167 24.86 -1.11 5.28
CA GLU A 167 24.50 0.32 5.36
C GLU A 167 25.71 1.10 5.87
N GLY A 168 26.42 1.78 4.99
CA GLY A 168 27.68 2.44 5.35
C GLY A 168 28.69 1.45 5.96
N ASN A 169 29.05 1.66 7.22
CA ASN A 169 29.95 0.78 7.97
C ASN A 169 29.24 -0.36 8.72
N ILE A 170 27.90 -0.37 8.70
CA ILE A 170 27.10 -1.40 9.36
C ILE A 170 27.04 -2.62 8.45
N LYS A 171 27.39 -3.79 9.00
CA LYS A 171 27.35 -5.07 8.32
C LYS A 171 26.69 -6.09 9.24
N ILE A 172 25.51 -6.57 8.87
CA ILE A 172 24.71 -7.51 9.68
C ILE A 172 24.47 -8.78 8.85
N PRO A 173 24.85 -9.98 9.34
CA PRO A 173 24.50 -11.22 8.66
C PRO A 173 22.97 -11.41 8.64
N VAL A 174 22.43 -11.84 7.50
CA VAL A 174 20.97 -11.98 7.35
C VAL A 174 20.57 -13.31 6.73
N THR A 175 19.38 -13.78 7.15
CA THR A 175 18.64 -14.86 6.48
C THR A 175 17.46 -14.23 5.75
N LEU A 176 17.43 -14.38 4.42
CA LEU A 176 16.39 -13.77 3.61
C LEU A 176 15.09 -14.57 3.65
N SER A 177 13.99 -13.87 3.90
CA SER A 177 12.63 -14.42 3.79
C SER A 177 12.32 -14.80 2.35
N LYS A 178 11.76 -16.01 2.17
CA LYS A 178 11.35 -16.52 0.84
C LYS A 178 10.03 -15.89 0.39
N ASP A 179 9.07 -15.77 1.32
CA ASP A 179 7.68 -15.39 1.06
C ASP A 179 7.34 -13.99 1.59
N GLY A 180 8.31 -13.12 1.70
CA GLY A 180 8.14 -11.74 2.14
C GLY A 180 7.91 -11.57 3.64
N ASN A 181 6.91 -12.21 4.25
CA ASN A 181 6.56 -12.05 5.67
C ASN A 181 6.46 -13.38 6.45
N ASP A 182 7.07 -14.47 5.97
CA ASP A 182 7.04 -15.79 6.62
C ASP A 182 7.61 -15.77 8.05
N PHE A 183 8.78 -15.16 8.26
CA PHE A 183 9.36 -14.99 9.60
C PHE A 183 8.45 -14.17 10.51
N VAL A 184 7.86 -13.10 10.00
CA VAL A 184 6.97 -12.24 10.78
C VAL A 184 5.69 -12.97 11.17
N ARG A 185 5.09 -13.76 10.25
CA ARG A 185 3.92 -14.59 10.55
C ARG A 185 4.22 -15.59 11.64
N SER A 186 5.36 -16.29 11.53
CA SER A 186 5.80 -17.26 12.55
C SER A 186 6.00 -16.58 13.92
N LEU A 187 6.61 -15.40 13.93
CA LEU A 187 6.85 -14.63 15.13
C LEU A 187 5.54 -14.17 15.78
N ILE A 188 4.58 -13.65 15.01
CA ILE A 188 3.24 -13.28 15.52
C ILE A 188 2.56 -14.49 16.17
N SER A 189 2.55 -15.63 15.48
CA SER A 189 1.95 -16.86 16.01
C SER A 189 2.65 -17.35 17.27
N ASN A 190 3.98 -17.28 17.31
CA ASN A 190 4.75 -17.70 18.47
C ASN A 190 4.52 -16.81 19.70
N GLU A 191 4.40 -15.51 19.53
CA GLU A 191 4.24 -14.57 20.63
C GLU A 191 2.78 -14.46 21.10
N THR A 192 1.84 -14.43 20.15
CA THR A 192 0.44 -14.12 20.46
C THR A 192 -0.52 -15.30 20.34
N GLY A 193 -0.11 -16.38 19.66
CA GLY A 193 -0.99 -17.50 19.31
C GLY A 193 -1.90 -17.22 18.09
N PHE A 194 -1.93 -15.98 17.57
CA PHE A 194 -2.77 -15.63 16.43
C PHE A 194 -2.07 -15.97 15.10
N THR A 195 -2.82 -16.53 14.15
CA THR A 195 -2.34 -16.82 12.81
C THR A 195 -2.89 -15.81 11.78
N VAL A 196 -2.03 -15.40 10.86
CA VAL A 196 -2.33 -14.38 9.85
C VAL A 196 -2.06 -14.93 8.46
N GLY A 197 -3.03 -14.85 7.57
CA GLY A 197 -2.85 -15.29 6.18
C GLY A 197 -4.17 -15.44 5.41
N ALA A 198 -4.06 -15.84 4.15
CA ALA A 198 -5.23 -16.06 3.29
C ALA A 198 -5.93 -17.42 3.50
N GLY A 199 -5.28 -18.38 4.17
CA GLY A 199 -5.84 -19.71 4.41
C GLY A 199 -7.04 -19.67 5.35
N LYS A 200 -8.03 -20.55 5.11
CA LYS A 200 -9.27 -20.65 5.89
C LYS A 200 -9.05 -20.93 7.39
N ASP A 201 -7.91 -21.53 7.74
CA ASP A 201 -7.57 -21.90 9.11
C ASP A 201 -6.89 -20.76 9.89
N ASN A 202 -6.63 -19.61 9.23
CA ASN A 202 -6.08 -18.45 9.89
C ASN A 202 -7.15 -17.67 10.64
N ILE A 203 -6.79 -17.21 11.85
CA ILE A 203 -7.68 -16.39 12.68
C ILE A 203 -7.88 -15.01 12.03
N PHE A 204 -6.79 -14.43 11.52
CA PHE A 204 -6.84 -13.17 10.77
C PHE A 204 -6.86 -13.44 9.26
N GLN A 205 -8.07 -13.38 8.68
CA GLN A 205 -8.29 -13.46 7.23
C GLN A 205 -8.46 -12.06 6.64
N ASN A 206 -7.88 -11.82 5.46
CA ASN A 206 -7.89 -10.50 4.81
C ASN A 206 -7.23 -9.39 5.64
N TYR A 207 -6.30 -9.76 6.52
CA TYR A 207 -5.39 -8.86 7.19
C TYR A 207 -3.99 -8.99 6.60
N ILE A 208 -3.32 -7.86 6.49
CA ILE A 208 -1.97 -7.76 5.95
C ILE A 208 -1.02 -7.30 7.05
N ILE A 209 0.17 -7.88 7.05
CA ILE A 209 1.29 -7.44 7.89
C ILE A 209 1.90 -6.23 7.20
N SER A 210 1.70 -5.04 7.76
CA SER A 210 2.21 -3.79 7.23
C SER A 210 3.41 -3.31 8.05
N HIS A 211 4.49 -2.92 7.36
CA HIS A 211 5.66 -2.29 7.96
C HIS A 211 5.51 -0.76 7.86
N LEU A 212 5.26 -0.09 8.96
CA LEU A 212 4.90 1.34 9.00
C LEU A 212 5.99 2.24 8.38
N TRP A 213 7.24 2.04 8.76
CA TRP A 213 8.38 2.76 8.17
C TRP A 213 8.96 2.08 6.93
N GLY A 214 8.33 1.00 6.44
CA GLY A 214 8.91 0.19 5.40
C GLY A 214 10.21 -0.50 5.89
N ARG A 215 11.30 -0.42 5.09
CA ARG A 215 12.64 -0.92 5.41
C ARG A 215 12.69 -2.40 5.84
N ALA A 216 11.76 -3.21 5.32
CA ALA A 216 11.70 -4.64 5.66
C ALA A 216 12.94 -5.44 5.23
N TYR A 217 13.80 -4.89 4.36
CA TYR A 217 15.11 -5.42 3.99
C TYR A 217 16.16 -5.20 5.09
N ASP A 218 15.95 -4.25 5.99
CA ASP A 218 16.80 -4.00 7.15
C ASP A 218 16.36 -4.92 8.30
N PRO A 219 17.22 -5.82 8.80
CA PRO A 219 16.87 -6.76 9.85
C PRO A 219 16.43 -6.09 11.16
N ARG A 220 16.83 -4.83 11.38
CA ARG A 220 16.43 -4.04 12.56
C ARG A 220 14.97 -3.59 12.51
N TYR A 221 14.39 -3.51 11.31
CA TYR A 221 13.00 -3.12 11.06
C TYR A 221 12.08 -4.31 10.81
N TYR A 222 12.58 -5.35 10.13
CA TYR A 222 11.78 -6.41 9.54
C TYR A 222 10.94 -7.20 10.54
N THR A 223 11.54 -7.62 11.67
CA THR A 223 10.85 -8.43 12.69
C THR A 223 10.52 -7.64 13.95
N ASN A 224 10.64 -6.33 13.92
CA ASN A 224 10.46 -5.50 15.09
C ASN A 224 9.03 -4.97 15.18
N PHE A 225 8.30 -5.39 16.22
CA PHE A 225 6.87 -5.14 16.34
C PHE A 225 6.47 -3.67 16.48
N TRP A 226 7.38 -2.77 16.83
CA TRP A 226 7.07 -1.33 16.78
C TRP A 226 6.90 -0.82 15.33
N ASN A 227 7.47 -1.53 14.34
CA ASN A 227 7.34 -1.24 12.92
C ASN A 227 6.18 -2.00 12.26
N ILE A 228 5.52 -2.90 12.96
CA ILE A 228 4.54 -3.84 12.40
C ILE A 228 3.15 -3.56 12.95
N VAL A 229 2.17 -3.57 12.07
CA VAL A 229 0.75 -3.52 12.39
C VAL A 229 -0.03 -4.50 11.50
N LEU A 230 -1.04 -5.16 12.05
CA LEU A 230 -1.98 -5.94 11.24
C LEU A 230 -3.11 -5.03 10.80
N VAL A 231 -3.22 -4.80 9.51
CA VAL A 231 -4.22 -3.91 8.93
C VAL A 231 -5.18 -4.66 8.03
N PRO A 232 -6.45 -4.25 7.92
CA PRO A 232 -7.35 -4.78 6.91
C PRO A 232 -6.77 -4.58 5.51
N ALA A 233 -6.95 -5.56 4.62
CA ALA A 233 -6.37 -5.51 3.27
C ALA A 233 -6.76 -4.23 2.50
N TRP A 234 -7.97 -3.71 2.71
CA TRP A 234 -8.42 -2.47 2.08
C TRP A 234 -7.64 -1.23 2.58
N ALA A 235 -7.21 -1.20 3.85
CA ALA A 235 -6.40 -0.10 4.38
C ALA A 235 -4.92 -0.22 3.97
N ASN A 236 -4.40 -1.45 3.84
CA ASN A 236 -3.00 -1.69 3.46
C ASN A 236 -2.66 -1.12 2.08
N SER A 237 -3.61 -1.10 1.15
CA SER A 237 -3.40 -0.55 -0.20
C SER A 237 -2.95 0.92 -0.18
N LEU A 238 -3.27 1.68 0.87
CA LEU A 238 -2.80 3.05 1.08
C LEU A 238 -1.46 3.08 1.82
N LEU A 239 -1.23 2.18 2.79
CA LEU A 239 0.02 2.14 3.56
C LEU A 239 1.22 1.73 2.72
N ASP A 240 1.01 0.88 1.70
CA ASP A 240 2.06 0.47 0.76
C ASP A 240 2.42 1.57 -0.27
N LYS A 241 1.63 2.65 -0.34
CA LYS A 241 1.92 3.79 -1.22
C LYS A 241 2.81 4.80 -0.51
N ASN A 242 3.81 5.31 -1.23
CA ASN A 242 4.46 6.55 -0.85
C ASN A 242 3.51 7.68 -1.25
N GLY A 243 2.65 8.09 -0.33
CA GLY A 243 1.71 9.19 -0.55
C GLY A 243 2.44 10.54 -0.55
N GLU A 244 2.05 11.41 -1.48
CA GLU A 244 2.45 12.82 -1.41
C GLU A 244 1.92 13.45 -0.10
N GLU A 245 2.62 14.43 0.44
CA GLU A 245 2.17 15.19 1.60
C GLU A 245 0.75 15.71 1.40
N GLY A 246 -0.08 15.63 2.43
CA GLY A 246 -1.50 15.99 2.38
C GLY A 246 -2.42 14.93 1.76
N SER A 247 -1.88 13.87 1.13
CA SER A 247 -2.70 12.79 0.59
C SER A 247 -3.30 11.90 1.68
N LEU A 248 -4.42 11.23 1.36
CA LEU A 248 -5.02 10.25 2.27
C LEU A 248 -4.03 9.16 2.71
N ALA A 249 -3.19 8.68 1.80
CA ALA A 249 -2.16 7.67 2.08
C ALA A 249 -1.11 8.19 3.07
N SER A 250 -0.62 9.43 2.88
CA SER A 250 0.33 10.08 3.79
C SER A 250 -0.29 10.30 5.18
N LYS A 251 -1.52 10.82 5.24
CA LYS A 251 -2.24 11.06 6.50
C LYS A 251 -2.48 9.78 7.28
N LEU A 252 -2.94 8.73 6.61
CA LEU A 252 -3.15 7.42 7.24
C LEU A 252 -1.84 6.86 7.80
N LYS A 253 -0.77 6.84 6.98
CA LYS A 253 0.53 6.31 7.36
C LYS A 253 1.17 7.10 8.51
N ALA A 254 1.16 8.43 8.43
CA ALA A 254 1.68 9.30 9.49
C ALA A 254 0.94 9.10 10.82
N THR A 255 -0.39 8.92 10.78
CA THR A 255 -1.19 8.66 11.98
C THR A 255 -0.88 7.30 12.61
N PHE A 256 -0.74 6.23 11.81
CA PHE A 256 -0.27 4.94 12.31
C PHE A 256 1.11 5.01 12.96
N MET A 257 2.05 5.72 12.34
CA MET A 257 3.39 5.94 12.89
C MET A 257 3.33 6.70 14.22
N ALA A 258 2.50 7.74 14.31
CA ALA A 258 2.33 8.51 15.55
C ALA A 258 1.76 7.65 16.69
N ILE A 259 0.80 6.79 16.41
CA ILE A 259 0.25 5.83 17.37
C ILE A 259 1.35 4.87 17.83
N SER A 260 2.11 4.27 16.91
CA SER A 260 3.22 3.38 17.25
C SER A 260 4.27 4.07 18.12
N LYS A 261 4.66 5.30 17.79
CA LYS A 261 5.59 6.09 18.61
C LYS A 261 5.04 6.30 20.02
N LYS A 262 3.78 6.66 20.14
CA LYS A 262 3.15 6.89 21.43
C LYS A 262 3.04 5.61 22.28
N LEU A 263 2.76 4.47 21.65
CA LEU A 263 2.67 3.17 22.31
C LEU A 263 4.01 2.68 22.86
N TYR A 264 5.07 2.82 22.06
CA TYR A 264 6.30 2.08 22.28
C TYR A 264 7.50 2.97 22.62
N MET A 265 7.61 4.15 21.99
CA MET A 265 8.82 4.96 22.03
C MET A 265 8.86 5.95 23.18
N ALA A 266 7.70 6.30 23.73
CA ALA A 266 7.58 7.23 24.85
C ALA A 266 8.24 6.71 26.16
N LYS A 267 8.53 5.41 26.25
CA LYS A 267 9.12 4.77 27.46
C LYS A 267 10.64 4.63 27.40
N GLY A 268 11.30 5.22 26.43
CA GLY A 268 12.74 5.12 26.22
C GLY A 268 13.13 3.82 25.53
N VAL A 269 13.54 3.90 24.30
CA VAL A 269 14.05 2.78 23.49
C VAL A 269 15.58 2.89 23.42
N ASN A 270 16.27 1.78 23.57
CA ASN A 270 17.72 1.73 23.36
C ASN A 270 18.05 1.70 21.86
N TRP A 271 17.90 2.84 21.17
CA TRP A 271 18.22 2.98 19.75
C TRP A 271 19.71 2.73 19.46
N ASN A 272 20.59 3.11 20.39
CA ASN A 272 22.02 2.85 20.23
C ASN A 272 22.33 1.36 20.21
N GLY A 273 21.65 0.56 21.06
CA GLY A 273 21.79 -0.90 21.04
C GLY A 273 21.31 -1.54 19.73
N LEU A 274 20.39 -0.89 19.03
CA LEU A 274 19.97 -1.28 17.67
C LEU A 274 20.89 -0.75 16.57
N ASN A 275 21.93 0.01 16.87
CA ASN A 275 22.78 0.72 15.91
C ASN A 275 21.96 1.57 14.92
N MET A 276 20.99 2.32 15.42
CA MET A 276 20.13 3.18 14.62
C MET A 276 19.62 4.38 15.41
N THR A 277 19.15 5.40 14.70
CA THR A 277 18.44 6.54 15.29
C THR A 277 16.94 6.27 15.37
N GLU A 278 16.25 6.97 16.26
CA GLU A 278 14.80 6.89 16.34
C GLU A 278 14.15 7.24 15.00
N PRO A 279 13.30 6.36 14.43
CA PRO A 279 12.63 6.61 13.17
C PRO A 279 11.73 7.84 13.25
N GLN A 280 11.86 8.74 12.30
CA GLN A 280 11.04 9.94 12.22
C GLN A 280 9.78 9.70 11.39
N ILE A 281 8.73 10.48 11.66
CA ILE A 281 7.53 10.53 10.82
C ILE A 281 7.84 11.49 9.67
N PRO A 282 7.85 11.04 8.40
CA PRO A 282 8.26 11.89 7.28
C PRO A 282 7.42 13.15 7.14
N ASN A 283 6.11 13.02 7.21
CA ASN A 283 5.14 14.12 7.06
C ASN A 283 4.39 14.31 8.38
N LYS A 284 5.00 15.00 9.34
CA LYS A 284 4.43 15.17 10.69
C LYS A 284 3.11 15.94 10.68
N ASP A 285 2.93 16.88 9.76
CA ASP A 285 1.72 17.70 9.64
C ASP A 285 0.52 16.89 9.12
N ASP A 286 0.76 15.73 8.52
CA ASP A 286 -0.27 14.79 8.09
C ASP A 286 -0.85 13.94 9.23
N VAL A 287 -0.25 13.97 10.42
CA VAL A 287 -0.78 13.23 11.57
C VAL A 287 -2.16 13.76 11.95
N ARG A 288 -3.17 12.88 11.89
CA ARG A 288 -4.53 13.25 12.29
C ARG A 288 -4.65 13.23 13.81
N LYS A 289 -4.94 14.41 14.36
CA LYS A 289 -5.24 14.59 15.79
C LYS A 289 -6.60 13.99 16.12
N GLY A 290 -6.73 13.41 17.29
CA GLY A 290 -8.00 12.81 17.72
C GLY A 290 -7.81 11.73 18.76
N ASP A 291 -8.93 11.15 19.17
CA ASP A 291 -9.00 10.01 20.08
C ASP A 291 -9.23 8.74 19.27
N TYR A 292 -8.40 7.74 19.49
CA TYR A 292 -8.43 6.46 18.78
C TYR A 292 -8.62 5.30 19.73
N SER A 293 -9.57 4.44 19.42
CA SER A 293 -9.76 3.14 20.05
C SER A 293 -8.92 2.10 19.31
N ILE A 294 -7.85 1.59 19.89
CA ILE A 294 -6.96 0.65 19.22
C ILE A 294 -6.98 -0.73 19.85
N LYS A 295 -6.85 -1.74 19.02
CA LYS A 295 -6.85 -3.15 19.42
C LYS A 295 -5.41 -3.62 19.61
N ILE A 296 -5.15 -4.29 20.73
CA ILE A 296 -3.83 -4.77 21.14
C ILE A 296 -3.82 -6.30 21.22
N LEU A 297 -2.93 -6.91 20.47
CA LEU A 297 -2.61 -8.33 20.59
C LEU A 297 -1.67 -8.53 21.76
N CYS A 298 -2.11 -9.27 22.76
CA CYS A 298 -1.32 -9.59 23.95
C CYS A 298 -0.57 -10.91 23.75
N LYS A 299 0.41 -11.14 24.62
CA LYS A 299 1.18 -12.37 24.66
C LYS A 299 0.25 -13.56 24.95
N LYS A 300 0.46 -14.70 24.28
CA LYS A 300 -0.25 -15.94 24.61
C LYS A 300 0.03 -16.38 26.04
N ASP A 301 -0.90 -17.08 26.64
CA ASP A 301 -0.72 -17.64 27.98
C ASP A 301 0.31 -18.79 28.00
N ASN A 302 0.68 -19.24 29.19
CA ASN A 302 1.64 -20.34 29.36
C ASN A 302 1.15 -21.70 28.80
N LYS A 303 -0.14 -21.80 28.45
CA LYS A 303 -0.74 -22.96 27.78
C LYS A 303 -0.80 -22.81 26.27
N GLY A 304 -0.24 -21.73 25.73
CA GLY A 304 -0.25 -21.42 24.30
C GLY A 304 -1.57 -20.90 23.76
N LYS A 305 -2.55 -20.58 24.62
CA LYS A 305 -3.83 -19.99 24.17
C LYS A 305 -3.68 -18.50 23.91
N CYS A 306 -4.35 -18.03 22.87
CA CYS A 306 -4.51 -16.60 22.62
C CYS A 306 -5.15 -15.92 23.82
N THR A 307 -4.54 -14.85 24.30
CA THR A 307 -5.20 -13.97 25.26
C THR A 307 -6.27 -13.14 24.57
N PRO A 308 -7.29 -12.67 25.29
CA PRO A 308 -8.27 -11.75 24.73
C PRO A 308 -7.58 -10.49 24.16
N ILE A 309 -8.05 -10.06 23.02
CA ILE A 309 -7.62 -8.79 22.42
C ILE A 309 -8.05 -7.65 23.36
N LYS A 310 -7.11 -6.80 23.73
CA LYS A 310 -7.39 -5.63 24.56
C LYS A 310 -7.67 -4.41 23.71
N THR A 311 -8.60 -3.58 24.13
CA THR A 311 -8.84 -2.27 23.56
C THR A 311 -8.26 -1.22 24.48
N ILE A 312 -7.49 -0.28 23.94
CA ILE A 312 -6.98 0.89 24.66
C ILE A 312 -7.30 2.16 23.89
N TYR A 313 -7.30 3.30 24.58
CA TYR A 313 -7.58 4.60 23.99
C TYR A 313 -6.30 5.42 23.93
N ILE A 314 -6.05 6.04 22.79
CA ILE A 314 -4.90 6.92 22.54
C ILE A 314 -5.38 8.25 21.98
N THR A 315 -4.98 9.34 22.62
CA THR A 315 -5.19 10.70 22.10
C THR A 315 -3.93 11.19 21.40
N LEU A 316 -4.02 11.59 20.14
CA LEU A 316 -3.00 12.35 19.41
C LEU A 316 -3.37 13.85 19.45
N ARG A 317 -2.43 14.69 19.87
CA ARG A 317 -2.63 16.15 20.04
C ARG A 317 -1.78 16.95 19.05
#